data_82a617b8e70dac9e4af779ec43dbf50c
#
_entry.id   82a617b8e70dac9e4af779ec43dbf50c
#
_cell.length_a   1.000
_cell.length_b   1.000
_cell.length_c   1.000
_cell.angle_alpha   90.00
_cell.angle_beta   90.00
_cell.angle_gamma   90.00
#
_symmetry.space_group_name_H-M   'P 1'
#
loop_
_entity.id
_entity.type
_entity.pdbx_description
1 polymer ?
#
loop_
_entity_poly.entity_id
_entity_poly.type
_entity_poly.pdbx_seq_one_letter_code
_entity_poly.pdbx_strand_id
1 'polypeptide(L)'
;MKIAIISDLHGSLPALEQVLAQLAPWQPDHYLLLGDLLNHGPRNPLPAGYEPAAVAARLNQLAPLIMAVRGNCDSEVDQMLLHFPIMAPYNQLLVDGRRWFVSHGHLYDPEAVPLPAGSLFISGHTHLPMLRREARQEGELVLVNPGSICFPRGEWAASYGRYEDGVMSIHACRDGTTLMELVL
;
A
#
# COMPACT_ATOMS: atom_id res chain seq x y z
N MET A 1 14.14 -10.56 2.98
CA MET A 1 13.82 -9.16 2.58
C MET A 1 12.49 -8.76 3.18
N LYS A 2 12.41 -7.55 3.79
CA LYS A 2 11.21 -7.04 4.48
C LYS A 2 10.62 -5.85 3.71
N ILE A 3 9.38 -5.96 3.27
CA ILE A 3 8.67 -4.89 2.54
C ILE A 3 7.41 -4.50 3.31
N ALA A 4 7.33 -3.25 3.74
CA ALA A 4 6.10 -2.66 4.28
C ALA A 4 5.22 -2.15 3.12
N ILE A 5 3.93 -2.45 3.15
CA ILE A 5 2.97 -2.08 2.10
C ILE A 5 1.89 -1.19 2.71
N ILE A 6 1.82 0.06 2.27
CA ILE A 6 0.95 1.07 2.86
C ILE A 6 0.13 1.75 1.75
N SER A 7 -1.15 2.01 1.99
CA SER A 7 -2.06 2.63 1.04
C SER A 7 -3.00 3.62 1.70
N ASP A 8 -3.48 4.57 0.90
CA ASP A 8 -4.60 5.44 1.25
C ASP A 8 -4.38 6.21 2.57
N LEU A 9 -3.28 7.00 2.59
CA LEU A 9 -2.86 7.83 3.72
C LEU A 9 -3.69 9.11 3.84
N HIS A 10 -4.09 9.65 2.69
CA HIS A 10 -4.94 10.84 2.56
C HIS A 10 -4.51 12.04 3.42
N GLY A 11 -3.20 12.22 3.60
CA GLY A 11 -2.64 13.35 4.36
C GLY A 11 -2.81 13.28 5.89
N SER A 12 -3.18 12.13 6.44
CA SER A 12 -3.30 11.94 7.90
C SER A 12 -1.93 11.66 8.52
N LEU A 13 -1.35 12.65 9.18
CA LEU A 13 -0.09 12.49 9.89
C LEU A 13 -0.19 11.48 11.06
N PRO A 14 -1.21 11.52 11.92
CA PRO A 14 -1.33 10.54 13.00
C PRO A 14 -1.42 9.09 12.50
N ALA A 15 -2.15 8.85 11.39
CA ALA A 15 -2.24 7.52 10.83
C ALA A 15 -0.88 7.03 10.29
N LEU A 16 -0.12 7.90 9.62
CA LEU A 16 1.23 7.57 9.17
C LEU A 16 2.16 7.26 10.35
N GLU A 17 2.21 8.13 11.36
CA GLU A 17 3.08 7.92 12.52
C GLU A 17 2.72 6.65 13.30
N GLN A 18 1.44 6.31 13.40
CA GLN A 18 1.00 5.08 14.03
C GLN A 18 1.54 3.85 13.31
N VAL A 19 1.46 3.80 11.97
CA VAL A 19 2.01 2.70 11.18
C VAL A 19 3.52 2.63 11.28
N LEU A 20 4.20 3.78 11.18
CA LEU A 20 5.65 3.81 11.28
C LEU A 20 6.15 3.33 12.67
N ALA A 21 5.40 3.64 13.74
CA ALA A 21 5.71 3.13 15.09
C ALA A 21 5.57 1.59 15.16
N GLN A 22 4.57 1.00 14.48
CA GLN A 22 4.41 -0.46 14.39
C GLN A 22 5.52 -1.12 13.55
N LEU A 23 6.03 -0.42 12.53
CA LEU A 23 7.06 -0.91 11.64
C LEU A 23 8.49 -0.74 12.21
N ALA A 24 8.72 0.21 13.10
CA ALA A 24 10.05 0.53 13.60
C ALA A 24 10.79 -0.69 14.24
N PRO A 25 10.17 -1.53 15.10
CA PRO A 25 10.85 -2.71 15.64
C PRO A 25 11.12 -3.79 14.60
N TRP A 26 10.30 -3.84 13.52
CA TRP A 26 10.44 -4.82 12.44
C TRP A 26 11.50 -4.43 11.40
N GLN A 27 11.82 -3.14 11.27
CA GLN A 27 12.86 -2.58 10.41
C GLN A 27 12.70 -3.01 8.94
N PRO A 28 11.71 -2.49 8.19
CA PRO A 28 11.54 -2.82 6.78
C PRO A 28 12.75 -2.33 5.95
N ASP A 29 13.16 -3.16 4.99
CA ASP A 29 14.16 -2.81 3.98
C ASP A 29 13.59 -1.79 2.98
N HIS A 30 12.29 -1.91 2.66
CA HIS A 30 11.58 -1.06 1.71
C HIS A 30 10.15 -0.78 2.13
N TYR A 31 9.64 0.36 1.65
CA TYR A 31 8.25 0.78 1.76
C TYR A 31 7.63 0.82 0.36
N LEU A 32 6.53 0.10 0.17
CA LEU A 32 5.72 0.13 -1.04
C LEU A 32 4.46 0.93 -0.77
N LEU A 33 4.37 2.14 -1.35
CA LEU A 33 3.23 3.03 -1.19
C LEU A 33 2.30 2.89 -2.40
N LEU A 34 1.04 2.55 -2.14
CA LEU A 34 0.07 2.25 -3.20
C LEU A 34 -0.76 3.46 -3.65
N GLY A 35 -0.35 4.68 -3.30
CA GLY A 35 -1.00 5.92 -3.72
C GLY A 35 -2.00 6.50 -2.72
N ASP A 36 -2.64 7.61 -3.11
CA ASP A 36 -3.50 8.46 -2.30
C ASP A 36 -2.77 8.94 -1.03
N LEU A 37 -1.62 9.62 -1.27
CA LEU A 37 -0.66 9.92 -0.20
C LEU A 37 -1.03 11.19 0.57
N LEU A 38 -1.21 12.32 -0.11
CA LEU A 38 -1.33 13.63 0.52
C LEU A 38 -2.74 14.20 0.48
N ASN A 39 -3.48 14.01 -0.61
CA ASN A 39 -4.79 14.59 -0.80
C ASN A 39 -5.88 13.68 -0.23
N HIS A 40 -6.81 14.26 0.56
CA HIS A 40 -7.93 13.51 1.13
C HIS A 40 -8.95 13.04 0.08
N GLY A 41 -8.96 13.65 -1.11
CA GLY A 41 -9.94 13.41 -2.18
C GLY A 41 -11.29 14.08 -1.92
N PRO A 42 -11.97 14.56 -2.99
CA PRO A 42 -13.18 15.40 -2.86
C PRO A 42 -14.40 14.64 -2.29
N ARG A 43 -14.36 13.30 -2.27
CA ARG A 43 -15.46 12.45 -1.79
C ARG A 43 -15.30 12.03 -0.33
N ASN A 44 -14.13 12.22 0.26
CA ASN A 44 -13.85 11.85 1.64
C ASN A 44 -13.96 13.08 2.56
N PRO A 45 -14.31 12.91 3.83
CA PRO A 45 -14.15 13.98 4.82
C PRO A 45 -12.65 14.29 5.01
N LEU A 46 -12.33 15.40 5.67
CA LEU A 46 -10.96 15.61 6.13
C LEU A 46 -10.62 14.57 7.21
N PRO A 47 -9.52 13.84 7.08
CA PRO A 47 -9.13 12.88 8.10
C PRO A 47 -8.64 13.58 9.38
N ALA A 48 -8.68 12.87 10.48
CA ALA A 48 -8.09 13.37 11.72
C ALA A 48 -6.61 13.69 11.50
N GLY A 49 -6.16 14.87 11.94
CA GLY A 49 -4.79 15.32 11.77
C GLY A 49 -4.37 15.43 10.29
N TYR A 50 -5.23 16.00 9.45
CA TYR A 50 -4.92 16.28 8.04
C TYR A 50 -3.83 17.35 7.93
N GLU A 51 -2.61 16.88 7.68
CA GLU A 51 -1.40 17.71 7.58
C GLU A 51 -0.52 17.25 6.41
N PRO A 52 -0.96 17.42 5.15
CA PRO A 52 -0.27 16.86 3.98
C PRO A 52 1.19 17.29 3.84
N ALA A 53 1.53 18.53 4.22
CA ALA A 53 2.91 18.99 4.19
C ALA A 53 3.78 18.28 5.23
N ALA A 54 3.25 17.99 6.41
CA ALA A 54 3.96 17.22 7.44
C ALA A 54 4.10 15.74 7.05
N VAL A 55 3.07 15.15 6.43
CA VAL A 55 3.14 13.80 5.84
C VAL A 55 4.24 13.74 4.78
N ALA A 56 4.29 14.71 3.86
CA ALA A 56 5.34 14.78 2.84
C ALA A 56 6.73 14.87 3.47
N ALA A 57 6.92 15.76 4.45
CA ALA A 57 8.19 15.90 5.16
C ALA A 57 8.61 14.60 5.86
N ARG A 58 7.65 13.87 6.44
CA ARG A 58 7.91 12.59 7.11
C ARG A 58 8.27 11.48 6.13
N LEU A 59 7.56 11.36 5.02
CA LEU A 59 7.87 10.40 3.96
C LEU A 59 9.23 10.70 3.29
N ASN A 60 9.59 11.96 3.11
CA ASN A 60 10.87 12.37 2.53
C ASN A 60 12.08 11.91 3.36
N GLN A 61 11.94 11.71 4.66
CA GLN A 61 12.99 11.10 5.50
C GLN A 61 13.24 9.63 5.14
N LEU A 62 12.25 8.96 4.53
CA LEU A 62 12.30 7.57 4.10
C LEU A 62 12.51 7.42 2.58
N ALA A 63 12.65 8.53 1.84
CA ALA A 63 12.65 8.56 0.38
C ALA A 63 13.56 7.49 -0.29
N PRO A 64 14.79 7.22 0.16
CA PRO A 64 15.64 6.20 -0.46
C PRO A 64 15.09 4.77 -0.36
N LEU A 65 14.16 4.51 0.54
CA LEU A 65 13.58 3.17 0.77
C LEU A 65 12.17 3.03 0.15
N ILE A 66 11.61 4.12 -0.41
CA ILE A 66 10.25 4.15 -0.91
C ILE A 66 10.18 3.81 -2.40
N MET A 67 9.26 2.91 -2.74
CA MET A 67 8.70 2.71 -4.06
C MET A 67 7.23 3.07 -4.02
N ALA A 68 6.74 3.84 -5.01
CA ALA A 68 5.34 4.29 -5.00
C ALA A 68 4.68 4.16 -6.37
N VAL A 69 3.35 4.07 -6.35
CA VAL A 69 2.48 4.19 -7.53
C VAL A 69 1.46 5.30 -7.31
N ARG A 70 0.93 5.85 -8.41
CA ARG A 70 -0.05 6.93 -8.38
C ARG A 70 -1.43 6.45 -7.95
N GLY A 71 -2.00 7.08 -6.93
CA GLY A 71 -3.42 7.00 -6.60
C GLY A 71 -4.29 7.96 -7.43
N ASN A 72 -5.60 7.84 -7.27
CA ASN A 72 -6.54 8.73 -7.97
C ASN A 72 -6.61 10.13 -7.36
N CYS A 73 -6.16 10.32 -6.14
CA CYS A 73 -6.08 11.63 -5.49
C CYS A 73 -4.70 12.27 -5.63
N ASP A 74 -3.68 11.54 -6.10
CA ASP A 74 -2.33 12.07 -6.26
C ASP A 74 -2.20 12.93 -7.52
N SER A 75 -1.52 14.05 -7.38
CA SER A 75 -1.36 15.07 -8.42
C SER A 75 0.11 15.47 -8.61
N GLU A 76 0.35 16.23 -9.68
CA GLU A 76 1.66 16.84 -9.93
C GLU A 76 2.09 17.78 -8.79
N VAL A 77 1.13 18.39 -8.08
CA VAL A 77 1.43 19.26 -6.93
C VAL A 77 1.95 18.40 -5.76
N ASP A 78 1.39 17.21 -5.55
CA ASP A 78 1.89 16.29 -4.52
C ASP A 78 3.30 15.82 -4.86
N GLN A 79 3.57 15.53 -6.15
CA GLN A 79 4.93 15.17 -6.60
C GLN A 79 5.96 16.28 -6.33
N MET A 80 5.57 17.55 -6.35
CA MET A 80 6.49 18.67 -6.06
C MET A 80 6.93 18.69 -4.60
N LEU A 81 6.18 18.09 -3.69
CA LEU A 81 6.49 18.01 -2.26
C LEU A 81 7.28 16.75 -1.89
N LEU A 82 7.22 15.70 -2.72
CA LEU A 82 7.82 14.39 -2.43
C LEU A 82 9.13 14.19 -3.19
N HIS A 83 10.17 13.72 -2.51
CA HIS A 83 11.51 13.53 -3.05
C HIS A 83 11.69 12.16 -3.77
N PHE A 84 10.63 11.40 -3.91
CA PHE A 84 10.59 10.13 -4.64
C PHE A 84 9.46 10.15 -5.67
N PRO A 85 9.56 9.36 -6.78
CA PRO A 85 8.54 9.35 -7.83
C PRO A 85 7.22 8.74 -7.32
N ILE A 86 6.09 9.42 -7.60
CA ILE A 86 4.76 8.93 -7.24
C ILE A 86 3.81 8.81 -8.44
N MET A 87 4.21 9.23 -9.63
CA MET A 87 3.29 9.41 -10.77
C MET A 87 3.17 8.18 -11.68
N ALA A 88 3.87 7.08 -11.38
CA ALA A 88 3.76 5.85 -12.15
C ALA A 88 2.37 5.20 -11.93
N PRO A 89 1.58 4.90 -12.98
CA PRO A 89 0.26 4.29 -12.82
C PRO A 89 0.33 2.85 -12.31
N TYR A 90 1.45 2.19 -12.51
CA TYR A 90 1.79 0.89 -11.97
C TYR A 90 3.31 0.69 -11.91
N ASN A 91 3.74 -0.28 -11.13
CA ASN A 91 5.09 -0.82 -11.14
C ASN A 91 5.06 -2.35 -11.28
N GLN A 92 6.13 -2.92 -11.83
CA GLN A 92 6.36 -4.35 -11.82
C GLN A 92 7.66 -4.63 -11.07
N LEU A 93 7.57 -5.44 -10.03
CA LEU A 93 8.72 -5.83 -9.22
C LEU A 93 8.96 -7.33 -9.37
N LEU A 94 10.21 -7.74 -9.24
CA LEU A 94 10.58 -9.15 -9.14
C LEU A 94 11.11 -9.39 -7.73
N VAL A 95 10.31 -10.07 -6.91
CA VAL A 95 10.62 -10.32 -5.49
C VAL A 95 10.61 -11.82 -5.25
N ASP A 96 11.73 -12.36 -4.80
CA ASP A 96 11.94 -13.77 -4.52
C ASP A 96 11.45 -14.70 -5.66
N GLY A 97 11.78 -14.31 -6.91
CA GLY A 97 11.43 -15.03 -8.13
C GLY A 97 9.97 -14.89 -8.57
N ARG A 98 9.14 -14.14 -7.87
CA ARG A 98 7.74 -13.87 -8.20
C ARG A 98 7.56 -12.48 -8.80
N ARG A 99 6.71 -12.38 -9.81
CA ARG A 99 6.31 -11.08 -10.37
C ARG A 99 5.23 -10.46 -9.49
N TRP A 100 5.46 -9.23 -9.08
CA TRP A 100 4.48 -8.39 -8.39
C TRP A 100 4.03 -7.29 -9.35
N PHE A 101 2.75 -7.26 -9.69
CA PHE A 101 2.13 -6.13 -10.35
C PHE A 101 1.51 -5.24 -9.27
N VAL A 102 1.98 -4.02 -9.21
CA VAL A 102 1.61 -3.05 -8.17
C VAL A 102 0.90 -1.88 -8.81
N SER A 103 -0.31 -1.56 -8.36
CA SER A 103 -1.06 -0.38 -8.78
C SER A 103 -1.86 0.17 -7.61
N HIS A 104 -2.48 1.34 -7.79
CA HIS A 104 -3.44 1.80 -6.79
C HIS A 104 -4.75 1.01 -6.82
N GLY A 105 -5.19 0.53 -7.99
CA GLY A 105 -6.40 -0.28 -8.14
C GLY A 105 -7.57 0.44 -8.82
N HIS A 106 -7.43 1.72 -9.18
CA HIS A 106 -8.47 2.48 -9.89
C HIS A 106 -8.39 2.38 -11.43
N LEU A 107 -7.26 1.93 -11.98
CA LEU A 107 -7.01 1.84 -13.43
C LEU A 107 -6.90 0.41 -13.95
N TYR A 108 -6.48 -0.51 -13.10
CA TYR A 108 -6.17 -1.87 -13.50
C TYR A 108 -7.00 -2.87 -12.71
N ASP A 109 -7.63 -3.78 -13.42
CA ASP A 109 -8.33 -4.93 -12.88
C ASP A 109 -7.39 -6.15 -12.94
N PRO A 110 -7.29 -6.98 -11.90
CA PRO A 110 -6.49 -8.19 -11.95
C PRO A 110 -6.90 -9.13 -13.11
N GLU A 111 -8.16 -9.12 -13.57
CA GLU A 111 -8.61 -9.92 -14.71
C GLU A 111 -8.08 -9.42 -16.05
N ALA A 112 -7.81 -8.13 -16.16
CA ALA A 112 -7.34 -7.51 -17.41
C ALA A 112 -5.82 -7.51 -17.57
N VAL A 113 -5.07 -7.82 -16.50
CA VAL A 113 -3.58 -7.81 -16.53
C VAL A 113 -3.06 -9.23 -16.74
N PRO A 114 -2.35 -9.51 -17.85
CA PRO A 114 -1.79 -10.83 -18.10
C PRO A 114 -0.57 -11.07 -17.19
N LEU A 115 -0.77 -11.82 -16.13
CA LEU A 115 0.27 -12.18 -15.15
C LEU A 115 0.48 -13.70 -15.16
N PRO A 116 1.73 -14.17 -15.13
CA PRO A 116 2.01 -15.59 -15.00
C PRO A 116 1.54 -16.13 -13.65
N ALA A 117 1.27 -17.43 -13.60
CA ALA A 117 0.89 -18.12 -12.38
C ALA A 117 1.87 -17.88 -11.24
N GLY A 118 1.39 -17.76 -10.03
CA GLY A 118 2.17 -17.46 -8.84
C GLY A 118 2.55 -16.00 -8.66
N SER A 119 2.13 -15.11 -9.59
CA SER A 119 2.32 -13.66 -9.45
C SER A 119 1.41 -13.07 -8.37
N LEU A 120 1.79 -11.88 -7.88
CA LEU A 120 0.96 -11.08 -6.99
C LEU A 120 0.37 -9.90 -7.76
N PHE A 121 -0.91 -9.62 -7.53
CA PHE A 121 -1.55 -8.36 -7.88
C PHE A 121 -1.82 -7.59 -6.60
N ILE A 122 -1.12 -6.46 -6.43
CA ILE A 122 -1.14 -5.67 -5.20
C ILE A 122 -1.80 -4.32 -5.50
N SER A 123 -2.87 -4.00 -4.76
CA SER A 123 -3.63 -2.76 -4.96
C SER A 123 -4.16 -2.18 -3.66
N GLY A 124 -4.55 -0.90 -3.67
CA GLY A 124 -5.24 -0.16 -2.61
C GLY A 124 -6.66 0.23 -3.03
N HIS A 125 -6.98 1.53 -2.93
CA HIS A 125 -8.18 2.20 -3.45
C HIS A 125 -9.51 1.82 -2.80
N THR A 126 -9.77 0.53 -2.60
CA THR A 126 -11.05 0.06 -2.02
C THR A 126 -11.15 0.32 -0.52
N HIS A 127 -10.02 0.52 0.15
CA HIS A 127 -9.86 0.62 1.61
C HIS A 127 -10.30 -0.65 2.36
N LEU A 128 -10.46 -1.77 1.63
CA LEU A 128 -10.85 -3.07 2.18
C LEU A 128 -9.62 -4.00 2.14
N PRO A 129 -9.14 -4.48 3.29
CA PRO A 129 -8.04 -5.43 3.29
C PRO A 129 -8.44 -6.73 2.60
N MET A 130 -7.53 -7.27 1.79
CA MET A 130 -7.73 -8.52 1.07
C MET A 130 -6.39 -9.26 0.93
N LEU A 131 -6.40 -10.54 1.21
CA LEU A 131 -5.26 -11.42 0.99
C LEU A 131 -5.79 -12.81 0.68
N ARG A 132 -5.74 -13.21 -0.61
CA ARG A 132 -6.27 -14.48 -1.06
C ARG A 132 -5.61 -14.99 -2.33
N ARG A 133 -5.64 -16.29 -2.52
CA ARG A 133 -5.35 -16.92 -3.81
C ARG A 133 -6.60 -16.88 -4.69
N GLU A 134 -6.39 -16.65 -5.97
CA GLU A 134 -7.46 -16.66 -6.97
C GLU A 134 -7.09 -17.54 -8.15
N ALA A 135 -7.90 -18.56 -8.37
CA ALA A 135 -7.69 -19.47 -9.49
C ALA A 135 -7.94 -18.76 -10.84
N ARG A 136 -7.07 -19.00 -11.81
CA ARG A 136 -7.15 -18.51 -13.18
C ARG A 136 -6.97 -19.68 -14.15
N GLN A 137 -7.22 -19.45 -15.42
CA GLN A 137 -7.03 -20.48 -16.46
C GLN A 137 -5.58 -20.98 -16.54
N GLU A 138 -4.62 -20.09 -16.31
CA GLU A 138 -3.18 -20.38 -16.40
C GLU A 138 -2.50 -20.61 -15.03
N GLY A 139 -3.29 -20.84 -13.98
CA GLY A 139 -2.79 -21.05 -12.62
C GLY A 139 -3.38 -20.06 -11.61
N GLU A 140 -2.72 -19.87 -10.46
CA GLU A 140 -3.21 -18.98 -9.39
C GLU A 140 -2.51 -17.64 -9.41
N LEU A 141 -3.25 -16.58 -9.08
CA LEU A 141 -2.70 -15.28 -8.65
C LEU A 141 -2.90 -15.11 -7.14
N VAL A 142 -2.06 -14.31 -6.51
CA VAL A 142 -2.29 -13.82 -5.16
C VAL A 142 -2.77 -12.38 -5.24
N LEU A 143 -3.97 -12.12 -4.74
CA LEU A 143 -4.54 -10.78 -4.64
C LEU A 143 -4.26 -10.21 -3.27
N VAL A 144 -3.69 -9.01 -3.24
CA VAL A 144 -3.29 -8.31 -2.03
C VAL A 144 -3.85 -6.89 -2.02
N ASN A 145 -4.51 -6.52 -0.94
CA ASN A 145 -4.86 -5.14 -0.63
C ASN A 145 -4.58 -4.92 0.85
N PRO A 146 -3.71 -3.99 1.23
CA PRO A 146 -3.40 -3.76 2.64
C PRO A 146 -4.53 -3.05 3.41
N GLY A 147 -5.60 -2.61 2.72
CA GLY A 147 -6.60 -1.71 3.28
C GLY A 147 -6.12 -0.25 3.25
N SER A 148 -6.72 0.59 4.07
CA SER A 148 -6.33 1.99 4.27
C SER A 148 -5.84 2.20 5.70
N ILE A 149 -4.78 3.00 5.85
CA ILE A 149 -4.32 3.38 7.20
C ILE A 149 -5.16 4.51 7.81
N CYS A 150 -5.96 5.19 7.00
CA CYS A 150 -6.70 6.40 7.37
C CYS A 150 -8.22 6.21 7.33
N PHE A 151 -8.74 5.61 6.27
CA PHE A 151 -10.18 5.46 6.02
C PHE A 151 -10.59 4.00 5.81
N PRO A 152 -10.47 3.12 6.83
CA PRO A 152 -10.90 1.74 6.68
C PRO A 152 -12.38 1.67 6.33
N ARG A 153 -12.79 0.67 5.56
CA ARG A 153 -14.18 0.43 5.16
C ARG A 153 -14.70 -0.90 5.71
N GLY A 154 -16.03 -1.00 5.72
CA GLY A 154 -16.70 -2.15 6.33
C GLY A 154 -16.45 -2.20 7.84
N GLU A 155 -16.27 -3.39 8.38
CA GLU A 155 -15.98 -3.63 9.81
C GLU A 155 -14.46 -3.76 10.07
N TRP A 156 -13.62 -3.45 9.08
CA TRP A 156 -12.18 -3.60 9.19
C TRP A 156 -11.54 -2.44 9.95
N ALA A 157 -10.51 -2.76 10.70
CA ALA A 157 -9.62 -1.75 11.27
C ALA A 157 -8.74 -1.14 10.18
N ALA A 158 -8.20 0.06 10.44
CA ALA A 158 -7.11 0.62 9.66
C ALA A 158 -5.93 -0.36 9.64
N SER A 159 -5.35 -0.59 8.45
CA SER A 159 -4.43 -1.72 8.25
C SER A 159 -3.33 -1.41 7.24
N TYR A 160 -2.26 -2.20 7.31
CA TYR A 160 -1.09 -2.15 6.43
C TYR A 160 -0.58 -3.58 6.17
N GLY A 161 0.18 -3.75 5.10
CA GLY A 161 0.75 -5.04 4.73
C GLY A 161 2.21 -5.19 5.14
N ARG A 162 2.66 -6.42 5.34
CA ARG A 162 4.07 -6.84 5.48
C ARG A 162 4.35 -8.02 4.58
N TYR A 163 5.55 -8.00 4.00
CA TYR A 163 6.13 -9.16 3.37
C TYR A 163 7.48 -9.47 3.99
N GLU A 164 7.72 -10.71 4.34
CA GLU A 164 9.00 -11.22 4.80
C GLU A 164 9.15 -12.69 4.40
N ASP A 165 10.24 -13.02 3.70
CA ASP A 165 10.70 -14.38 3.41
C ASP A 165 9.60 -15.34 2.90
N GLY A 166 8.81 -14.88 1.91
CA GLY A 166 7.74 -15.68 1.31
C GLY A 166 6.40 -15.63 2.07
N VAL A 167 6.30 -14.86 3.15
CA VAL A 167 5.04 -14.66 3.88
C VAL A 167 4.50 -13.26 3.64
N MET A 168 3.27 -13.18 3.13
CA MET A 168 2.50 -11.94 3.04
C MET A 168 1.51 -11.87 4.20
N SER A 169 1.42 -10.73 4.88
CA SER A 169 0.49 -10.54 5.99
C SER A 169 -0.09 -9.14 6.03
N ILE A 170 -1.29 -9.00 6.60
CA ILE A 170 -1.98 -7.73 6.83
C ILE A 170 -2.17 -7.54 8.32
N HIS A 171 -1.85 -6.36 8.81
CA HIS A 171 -1.82 -6.02 10.23
C HIS A 171 -2.67 -4.81 10.55
N ALA A 172 -3.30 -4.80 11.72
CA ALA A 172 -3.99 -3.62 12.25
C ALA A 172 -3.00 -2.51 12.61
N CYS A 173 -3.30 -1.27 12.21
CA CYS A 173 -2.44 -0.12 12.51
C CYS A 173 -2.34 0.16 14.02
N ARG A 174 -3.41 -0.11 14.78
CA ARG A 174 -3.50 0.25 16.19
C ARG A 174 -2.48 -0.47 17.07
N ASP A 175 -2.30 -1.77 16.85
CA ASP A 175 -1.56 -2.64 17.77
C ASP A 175 -0.67 -3.68 17.07
N GLY A 176 -0.64 -3.66 15.72
CA GLY A 176 0.14 -4.60 14.92
C GLY A 176 -0.42 -6.02 14.88
N THR A 177 -1.63 -6.26 15.40
CA THR A 177 -2.29 -7.58 15.34
C THR A 177 -2.42 -8.05 13.89
N THR A 178 -2.04 -9.29 13.62
CA THR A 178 -2.21 -9.92 12.30
C THR A 178 -3.68 -10.18 12.01
N LEU A 179 -4.19 -9.57 10.93
CA LEU A 179 -5.55 -9.74 10.45
C LEU A 179 -5.65 -10.87 9.43
N MET A 180 -4.65 -10.99 8.56
CA MET A 180 -4.57 -12.01 7.51
C MET A 180 -3.12 -12.41 7.31
N GLU A 181 -2.88 -13.67 6.94
CA GLU A 181 -1.55 -14.19 6.61
C GLU A 181 -1.64 -15.25 5.53
N LEU A 182 -0.67 -15.26 4.62
CA LEU A 182 -0.57 -16.22 3.52
C LEU A 182 0.90 -16.52 3.22
N VAL A 183 1.27 -17.79 3.25
CA VAL A 183 2.55 -18.27 2.71
C VAL A 183 2.43 -18.31 1.19
N LEU A 184 3.34 -17.66 0.46
CA LEU A 184 3.33 -17.53 -1.00
C LEU A 184 3.90 -18.76 -1.71
#